data_29fffae3c5b8d3c08b0f346e1998ccf6
#
_entry.id   29fffae3c5b8d3c08b0f346e1998ccf6
#
_cell.length_a   1.000
_cell.length_b   1.000
_cell.length_c   1.000
_cell.angle_alpha   90.00
_cell.angle_beta   90.00
_cell.angle_gamma   90.00
#
_symmetry.space_group_name_H-M   'P 1'
#
loop_
_entity.id
_entity.type
_entity.pdbx_description
1 polymer ?
#
loop_
_entity_poly.entity_id
_entity_poly.type
_entity_poly.pdbx_seq_one_letter_code
_entity_poly.pdbx_strand_id
1 'polypeptide(L)'
;MKYIEIDYLDSILMNALEELINKCDGYEPYYCDSHNDSFIQCALVDDSTDSPVMYGFVGLLINDECGYVEVSGLVAPDFRHRGHFRNMLSICYRKLKSSSAGNLELIAPISGELLNCSLCGDVCFYEYLYQLDKAHFNLESIQAAEPDNAEYYLEGEDYLMYLPEYEEPVALLYLDTQNTFVNVYGVFVDEKLHGKGIGTCLMKHFLKDYFNIASLPLVLNVTSRNKAAVALYKKCGFAEASRIEYHYINCSDN
;
A
#
# COMPACT_ATOMS: atom_id res chain seq x y z
N MET A 1 -14.71 -2.75 -30.47
CA MET A 1 -14.04 -2.98 -29.19
C MET A 1 -13.00 -4.07 -29.33
N LYS A 2 -11.81 -3.87 -28.74
CA LYS A 2 -10.70 -4.83 -28.71
C LYS A 2 -9.94 -4.73 -27.40
N TYR A 3 -9.22 -5.79 -27.03
CA TYR A 3 -8.24 -5.76 -25.96
C TYR A 3 -6.90 -5.28 -26.52
N ILE A 4 -6.25 -4.36 -25.82
CA ILE A 4 -4.92 -3.87 -26.18
C ILE A 4 -3.98 -4.00 -24.99
N GLU A 5 -2.77 -4.51 -25.25
CA GLU A 5 -1.66 -4.38 -24.30
C GLU A 5 -1.14 -2.95 -24.37
N ILE A 6 -0.80 -2.39 -23.22
CA ILE A 6 -0.36 -0.99 -23.11
C ILE A 6 0.99 -0.99 -22.44
N ASP A 7 1.99 -0.42 -23.09
CA ASP A 7 3.32 -0.26 -22.47
C ASP A 7 3.33 0.94 -21.53
N TYR A 8 2.67 2.04 -21.93
CA TYR A 8 2.39 3.21 -21.09
C TYR A 8 1.15 3.94 -21.58
N LEU A 9 0.53 4.71 -20.70
CA LEU A 9 -0.64 5.52 -21.03
C LEU A 9 -0.20 6.87 -21.59
N ASP A 10 -0.43 7.11 -22.87
CA ASP A 10 -0.32 8.45 -23.44
C ASP A 10 -1.48 9.34 -22.99
N SER A 11 -1.43 10.63 -23.35
CA SER A 11 -2.46 11.60 -22.93
C SER A 11 -3.88 11.24 -23.41
N ILE A 12 -4.02 10.53 -24.53
CA ILE A 12 -5.31 10.14 -25.08
C ILE A 12 -5.90 8.96 -24.29
N LEU A 13 -5.08 7.94 -24.02
CA LEU A 13 -5.50 6.79 -23.23
C LEU A 13 -5.68 7.16 -21.75
N MET A 14 -4.91 8.12 -21.23
CA MET A 14 -5.06 8.63 -19.88
C MET A 14 -6.43 9.31 -19.70
N ASN A 15 -6.83 10.20 -20.61
CA ASN A 15 -8.17 10.80 -20.59
C ASN A 15 -9.29 9.73 -20.64
N ALA A 16 -9.11 8.69 -21.46
CA ALA A 16 -10.08 7.61 -21.55
C ALA A 16 -10.14 6.76 -20.26
N LEU A 17 -9.00 6.59 -19.55
CA LEU A 17 -8.95 5.94 -18.25
C LEU A 17 -9.63 6.81 -17.16
N GLU A 18 -9.38 8.11 -17.13
CA GLU A 18 -10.03 9.05 -16.20
C GLU A 18 -11.56 9.03 -16.35
N GLU A 19 -12.06 9.00 -17.58
CA GLU A 19 -13.50 8.85 -17.84
C GLU A 19 -14.04 7.52 -17.32
N LEU A 20 -13.28 6.44 -17.45
CA LEU A 20 -13.65 5.13 -16.93
C LEU A 20 -13.64 5.11 -15.39
N ILE A 21 -12.63 5.70 -14.74
CA ILE A 21 -12.54 5.88 -13.29
C ILE A 21 -13.79 6.59 -12.75
N ASN A 22 -14.16 7.70 -13.38
CA ASN A 22 -15.36 8.46 -13.01
C ASN A 22 -16.66 7.65 -13.14
N LYS A 23 -16.75 6.73 -14.10
CA LYS A 23 -17.90 5.80 -14.26
C LYS A 23 -17.88 4.68 -13.22
N CYS A 24 -16.76 4.45 -12.56
CA CYS A 24 -16.53 3.38 -11.58
C CYS A 24 -16.37 3.92 -10.14
N ASP A 25 -17.12 4.96 -9.78
CA ASP A 25 -17.17 5.55 -8.43
C ASP A 25 -15.81 6.08 -7.94
N GLY A 26 -14.92 6.47 -8.86
CA GLY A 26 -13.62 7.07 -8.55
C GLY A 26 -12.56 6.07 -8.07
N TYR A 27 -12.77 4.76 -8.25
CA TYR A 27 -11.71 3.78 -7.95
C TYR A 27 -10.53 3.94 -8.91
N GLU A 28 -9.36 4.24 -8.38
CA GLU A 28 -8.12 4.40 -9.14
C GLU A 28 -7.33 3.07 -9.17
N PRO A 29 -7.16 2.45 -10.36
CA PRO A 29 -6.30 1.27 -10.50
C PRO A 29 -4.82 1.68 -10.53
N TYR A 30 -3.91 0.74 -10.29
CA TYR A 30 -2.49 0.97 -10.58
C TYR A 30 -2.25 1.08 -12.08
N TYR A 31 -1.61 2.16 -12.51
CA TYR A 31 -1.26 2.40 -13.91
C TYR A 31 0.11 3.06 -14.05
N CYS A 32 0.66 3.03 -15.26
CA CYS A 32 1.91 3.69 -15.59
C CYS A 32 1.75 4.54 -16.84
N ASP A 33 2.17 5.81 -16.77
CA ASP A 33 2.17 6.80 -17.84
C ASP A 33 3.53 6.95 -18.55
N SER A 34 4.52 6.17 -18.12
CA SER A 34 5.87 6.12 -18.69
C SER A 34 6.35 4.67 -18.79
N HIS A 35 7.42 4.42 -19.54
CA HIS A 35 8.01 3.09 -19.60
C HIS A 35 8.54 2.65 -18.23
N ASN A 36 7.99 1.56 -17.72
CA ASN A 36 8.39 0.99 -16.44
C ASN A 36 8.18 -0.53 -16.46
N ASP A 37 9.26 -1.29 -16.34
CA ASP A 37 9.25 -2.76 -16.36
C ASP A 37 8.52 -3.39 -15.17
N SER A 38 8.26 -2.60 -14.12
CA SER A 38 7.46 -3.03 -12.97
C SER A 38 5.94 -3.00 -13.23
N PHE A 39 5.51 -2.57 -14.44
CA PHE A 39 4.09 -2.50 -14.81
C PHE A 39 3.76 -3.35 -16.03
N ILE A 40 2.64 -4.04 -15.97
CA ILE A 40 2.02 -4.72 -17.12
C ILE A 40 0.56 -4.28 -17.17
N GLN A 41 0.11 -3.76 -18.31
CA GLN A 41 -1.21 -3.13 -18.44
C GLN A 41 -1.96 -3.64 -19.67
N CYS A 42 -3.29 -3.72 -19.54
CA CYS A 42 -4.18 -4.09 -20.63
C CYS A 42 -5.51 -3.34 -20.51
N ALA A 43 -6.07 -2.91 -21.62
CA ALA A 43 -7.38 -2.27 -21.66
C ALA A 43 -8.32 -2.89 -22.68
N LEU A 44 -9.62 -2.73 -22.44
CA LEU A 44 -10.69 -2.97 -23.38
C LEU A 44 -11.12 -1.61 -23.94
N VAL A 45 -10.86 -1.36 -25.22
CA VAL A 45 -11.13 -0.08 -25.86
C VAL A 45 -12.00 -0.22 -27.12
N ASP A 46 -12.74 0.83 -27.42
CA ASP A 46 -13.28 1.09 -28.75
C ASP A 46 -12.54 2.29 -29.35
N ASP A 47 -11.78 2.04 -30.39
CA ASP A 47 -10.98 3.02 -31.13
C ASP A 47 -11.54 3.26 -32.54
N SER A 48 -12.84 3.09 -32.71
CA SER A 48 -13.53 3.38 -33.98
C SER A 48 -13.57 4.86 -34.31
N THR A 49 -13.22 5.73 -33.37
CA THR A 49 -13.15 7.19 -33.49
C THR A 49 -11.78 7.71 -33.06
N ASP A 50 -11.46 8.97 -33.38
CA ASP A 50 -10.23 9.64 -32.98
C ASP A 50 -10.07 9.77 -31.44
N SER A 51 -11.17 9.64 -30.69
CA SER A 51 -11.21 9.63 -29.24
C SER A 51 -11.62 8.23 -28.77
N PRO A 52 -10.66 7.37 -28.40
CA PRO A 52 -10.96 6.02 -27.92
C PRO A 52 -11.76 6.04 -26.62
N VAL A 53 -12.73 5.13 -26.50
CA VAL A 53 -13.50 4.93 -25.27
C VAL A 53 -12.99 3.69 -24.58
N MET A 54 -12.59 3.81 -23.31
CA MET A 54 -12.15 2.70 -22.49
C MET A 54 -13.33 2.14 -21.68
N TYR A 55 -13.51 0.82 -21.76
CA TYR A 55 -14.57 0.07 -21.06
C TYR A 55 -14.04 -0.85 -19.97
N GLY A 56 -12.73 -1.07 -19.93
CA GLY A 56 -12.07 -1.83 -18.89
C GLY A 56 -10.57 -1.61 -18.92
N PHE A 57 -9.96 -1.76 -17.75
CA PHE A 57 -8.52 -1.65 -17.55
C PHE A 57 -8.06 -2.64 -16.47
N VAL A 58 -6.91 -3.25 -16.66
CA VAL A 58 -6.21 -4.07 -15.67
C VAL A 58 -4.75 -3.66 -15.66
N GLY A 59 -4.24 -3.37 -14.48
CA GLY A 59 -2.82 -3.11 -14.20
C GLY A 59 -2.25 -4.15 -13.24
N LEU A 60 -1.05 -4.63 -13.52
CA LEU A 60 -0.22 -5.43 -12.64
C LEU A 60 0.96 -4.58 -12.20
N LEU A 61 1.14 -4.44 -10.89
CA LEU A 61 2.33 -3.82 -10.28
C LEU A 61 3.23 -4.93 -9.74
N ILE A 62 4.41 -5.09 -10.34
CA ILE A 62 5.42 -6.06 -9.91
C ILE A 62 6.18 -5.47 -8.72
N ASN A 63 6.12 -6.16 -7.59
CA ASN A 63 6.83 -5.80 -6.37
C ASN A 63 7.85 -6.92 -6.03
N ASP A 64 9.00 -6.87 -6.67
CA ASP A 64 10.06 -7.88 -6.53
C ASP A 64 10.60 -7.94 -5.10
N GLU A 65 10.70 -6.80 -4.41
CA GLU A 65 11.18 -6.74 -3.02
C GLU A 65 10.25 -7.46 -2.05
N CYS A 66 8.95 -7.37 -2.30
CA CYS A 66 7.92 -8.03 -1.49
C CYS A 66 7.59 -9.45 -1.96
N GLY A 67 8.04 -9.85 -3.15
CA GLY A 67 7.87 -11.19 -3.71
C GLY A 67 6.45 -11.48 -4.23
N TYR A 68 5.71 -10.47 -4.72
CA TYR A 68 4.38 -10.63 -5.30
C TYR A 68 4.07 -9.60 -6.39
N VAL A 69 2.98 -9.81 -7.09
CA VAL A 69 2.44 -8.88 -8.10
C VAL A 69 1.04 -8.45 -7.68
N GLU A 70 0.83 -7.17 -7.52
CA GLU A 70 -0.49 -6.63 -7.20
C GLU A 70 -1.32 -6.46 -8.46
N VAL A 71 -2.56 -6.94 -8.40
CA VAL A 71 -3.56 -6.81 -9.46
C VAL A 71 -4.54 -5.72 -9.07
N SER A 72 -4.74 -4.77 -9.96
CA SER A 72 -5.82 -3.82 -9.87
C SER A 72 -6.54 -3.69 -11.21
N GLY A 73 -7.76 -3.15 -11.20
CA GLY A 73 -8.45 -2.87 -12.45
C GLY A 73 -9.95 -2.66 -12.26
N LEU A 74 -10.57 -2.24 -13.32
CA LEU A 74 -11.98 -1.88 -13.34
C LEU A 74 -12.62 -2.20 -14.68
N VAL A 75 -13.93 -2.37 -14.68
CA VAL A 75 -14.76 -2.55 -15.86
C VAL A 75 -15.98 -1.65 -15.71
N ALA A 76 -16.30 -0.91 -16.77
CA ALA A 76 -17.48 -0.04 -16.81
C ALA A 76 -18.73 -0.83 -16.39
N PRO A 77 -19.63 -0.25 -15.58
CA PRO A 77 -20.78 -0.97 -15.00
C PRO A 77 -21.59 -1.79 -16.03
N ASP A 78 -21.89 -1.20 -17.18
CA ASP A 78 -22.67 -1.85 -18.25
C ASP A 78 -21.96 -3.02 -18.94
N PHE A 79 -20.65 -3.18 -18.68
CA PHE A 79 -19.79 -4.21 -19.28
C PHE A 79 -19.36 -5.28 -18.26
N ARG A 80 -19.78 -5.14 -17.00
CA ARG A 80 -19.49 -6.12 -15.93
C ARG A 80 -20.19 -7.47 -16.22
N HIS A 81 -19.72 -8.52 -15.54
CA HIS A 81 -20.26 -9.89 -15.64
C HIS A 81 -20.19 -10.53 -17.04
N ARG A 82 -19.38 -9.97 -17.95
CA ARG A 82 -19.19 -10.49 -19.34
C ARG A 82 -17.80 -11.10 -19.55
N GLY A 83 -17.02 -11.29 -18.47
CA GLY A 83 -15.69 -11.90 -18.50
C GLY A 83 -14.57 -10.96 -18.94
N HIS A 84 -14.84 -9.66 -19.17
CA HIS A 84 -13.83 -8.73 -19.67
C HIS A 84 -12.63 -8.57 -18.72
N PHE A 85 -12.86 -8.47 -17.41
CA PHE A 85 -11.77 -8.42 -16.43
C PHE A 85 -10.87 -9.66 -16.52
N ARG A 86 -11.44 -10.85 -16.55
CA ARG A 86 -10.70 -12.11 -16.68
C ARG A 86 -9.87 -12.15 -17.98
N ASN A 87 -10.43 -11.72 -19.10
CA ASN A 87 -9.73 -11.72 -20.38
C ASN A 87 -8.53 -10.76 -20.36
N MET A 88 -8.68 -9.54 -19.84
CA MET A 88 -7.57 -8.59 -19.68
C MET A 88 -6.50 -9.14 -18.73
N LEU A 89 -6.92 -9.67 -17.58
CA LEU A 89 -6.00 -10.29 -16.62
C LEU A 89 -5.23 -11.46 -17.24
N SER A 90 -5.87 -12.31 -18.05
CA SER A 90 -5.21 -13.41 -18.75
C SER A 90 -4.17 -12.93 -19.77
N ILE A 91 -4.40 -11.77 -20.41
CA ILE A 91 -3.41 -11.15 -21.30
C ILE A 91 -2.21 -10.68 -20.49
N CYS A 92 -2.43 -9.91 -19.42
CA CYS A 92 -1.36 -9.44 -18.54
C CYS A 92 -0.58 -10.62 -17.90
N TYR A 93 -1.27 -11.67 -17.48
CA TYR A 93 -0.66 -12.85 -16.86
C TYR A 93 0.27 -13.60 -17.83
N ARG A 94 -0.10 -13.75 -19.11
CA ARG A 94 0.80 -14.35 -20.11
C ARG A 94 2.07 -13.52 -20.31
N LYS A 95 1.94 -12.18 -20.33
CA LYS A 95 3.11 -11.28 -20.42
C LYS A 95 3.98 -11.42 -19.16
N LEU A 96 3.37 -11.45 -17.97
CA LEU A 96 4.08 -11.69 -16.70
C LEU A 96 4.85 -13.01 -16.72
N LYS A 97 4.21 -14.12 -17.14
CA LYS A 97 4.84 -15.45 -17.19
C LYS A 97 6.06 -15.53 -18.12
N SER A 98 6.18 -14.64 -19.09
CA SER A 98 7.34 -14.53 -19.97
C SER A 98 8.45 -13.59 -19.44
N SER A 99 8.21 -12.92 -18.31
CA SER A 99 9.17 -12.03 -17.65
C SER A 99 9.95 -12.73 -16.52
N SER A 100 10.94 -12.04 -15.94
CA SER A 100 11.68 -12.50 -14.75
C SER A 100 10.79 -12.69 -13.53
N ALA A 101 9.71 -11.93 -13.43
CA ALA A 101 8.72 -11.98 -12.36
C ALA A 101 7.64 -13.08 -12.53
N GLY A 102 7.77 -13.94 -13.54
CA GLY A 102 6.77 -14.95 -13.90
C GLY A 102 6.46 -16.02 -12.84
N ASN A 103 7.29 -16.13 -11.80
CA ASN A 103 7.07 -17.04 -10.67
C ASN A 103 6.42 -16.36 -9.45
N LEU A 104 6.23 -15.04 -9.49
CA LEU A 104 5.58 -14.33 -8.40
C LEU A 104 4.08 -14.62 -8.35
N GLU A 105 3.53 -14.57 -7.14
CA GLU A 105 2.10 -14.76 -6.92
C GLU A 105 1.33 -13.49 -7.21
N LEU A 106 0.16 -13.63 -7.83
CA LEU A 106 -0.76 -12.53 -8.01
C LEU A 106 -1.59 -12.34 -6.75
N ILE A 107 -1.67 -11.11 -6.27
CA ILE A 107 -2.53 -10.73 -5.15
C ILE A 107 -3.36 -9.49 -5.52
N ALA A 108 -4.48 -9.30 -4.85
CA ALA A 108 -5.26 -8.07 -4.96
C ALA A 108 -5.86 -7.66 -3.62
N PRO A 109 -5.95 -6.35 -3.35
CA PRO A 109 -6.76 -5.84 -2.26
C PRO A 109 -8.23 -6.05 -2.63
N ILE A 110 -8.97 -6.73 -1.76
CA ILE A 110 -10.38 -7.05 -2.02
C ILE A 110 -11.24 -6.46 -0.92
N SER A 111 -12.25 -5.72 -1.33
CA SER A 111 -13.27 -5.15 -0.44
C SER A 111 -14.66 -5.35 -1.03
N GLY A 112 -15.66 -5.51 -0.15
CA GLY A 112 -17.07 -5.52 -0.53
C GLY A 112 -17.47 -6.65 -1.48
N GLU A 113 -18.12 -6.32 -2.58
CA GLU A 113 -18.71 -7.30 -3.51
C GLU A 113 -17.68 -8.16 -4.27
N LEU A 114 -16.43 -7.72 -4.33
CA LEU A 114 -15.35 -8.47 -5.01
C LEU A 114 -14.96 -9.76 -4.27
N LEU A 115 -15.29 -9.91 -2.99
CA LEU A 115 -15.07 -11.14 -2.21
C LEU A 115 -15.74 -12.37 -2.82
N ASN A 116 -16.77 -12.21 -3.65
CA ASN A 116 -17.47 -13.29 -4.34
C ASN A 116 -16.95 -13.54 -5.77
N CYS A 117 -15.82 -12.96 -6.15
CA CYS A 117 -15.23 -13.18 -7.46
C CYS A 117 -14.61 -14.58 -7.54
N SER A 118 -14.92 -15.33 -8.61
CA SER A 118 -14.37 -16.68 -8.84
C SER A 118 -12.85 -16.72 -9.07
N LEU A 119 -12.21 -15.55 -9.16
CA LEU A 119 -10.75 -15.42 -9.28
C LEU A 119 -10.08 -15.30 -7.90
N CYS A 120 -10.83 -14.96 -6.84
CA CYS A 120 -10.28 -14.78 -5.50
C CYS A 120 -10.00 -16.16 -4.88
N GLY A 121 -8.76 -16.34 -4.46
CA GLY A 121 -8.31 -17.43 -3.62
C GLY A 121 -8.37 -17.09 -2.14
N ASP A 122 -7.56 -17.76 -1.34
CA ASP A 122 -7.45 -17.53 0.10
C ASP A 122 -6.85 -16.15 0.41
N VAL A 123 -7.13 -15.65 1.63
CA VAL A 123 -6.47 -14.45 2.15
C VAL A 123 -4.99 -14.73 2.34
N CYS A 124 -4.14 -13.88 1.78
CA CYS A 124 -2.69 -13.99 1.92
C CYS A 124 -2.14 -13.13 3.06
N PHE A 125 -2.68 -11.93 3.27
CA PHE A 125 -2.38 -11.06 4.42
C PHE A 125 -3.42 -9.96 4.56
N TYR A 126 -3.29 -9.19 5.66
CA TYR A 126 -4.07 -7.97 5.91
C TYR A 126 -3.14 -6.77 5.91
N GLU A 127 -3.62 -5.63 5.44
CA GLU A 127 -3.05 -4.32 5.71
C GLU A 127 -3.95 -3.61 6.70
N TYR A 128 -3.41 -3.29 7.86
CA TYR A 128 -4.13 -2.60 8.93
C TYR A 128 -3.91 -1.10 8.83
N LEU A 129 -4.98 -0.33 8.94
CA LEU A 129 -4.93 1.07 9.33
C LEU A 129 -5.04 1.11 10.86
N TYR A 130 -3.99 1.55 11.52
CA TYR A 130 -3.97 1.76 12.96
C TYR A 130 -4.13 3.24 13.28
N GLN A 131 -4.80 3.54 14.38
CA GLN A 131 -5.03 4.90 14.87
C GLN A 131 -4.73 5.00 16.35
N LEU A 132 -4.22 6.16 16.77
CA LEU A 132 -4.04 6.54 18.16
C LEU A 132 -4.49 7.98 18.38
N ASP A 133 -5.51 8.17 19.22
CA ASP A 133 -5.98 9.48 19.65
C ASP A 133 -5.32 9.90 20.95
N LYS A 134 -5.15 11.21 21.15
CA LYS A 134 -4.62 11.77 22.39
C LYS A 134 -5.37 11.28 23.63
N ALA A 135 -6.69 11.11 23.54
CA ALA A 135 -7.52 10.64 24.65
C ALA A 135 -7.22 9.19 25.08
N HIS A 136 -6.67 8.37 24.19
CA HIS A 136 -6.30 6.98 24.44
C HIS A 136 -4.80 6.79 24.67
N PHE A 137 -4.02 7.86 24.52
CA PHE A 137 -2.58 7.81 24.77
C PHE A 137 -2.27 7.72 26.25
N ASN A 138 -1.49 6.70 26.63
CA ASN A 138 -1.00 6.52 28.00
C ASN A 138 0.52 6.23 27.98
N LEU A 139 1.31 7.26 28.27
CA LEU A 139 2.78 7.16 28.28
C LEU A 139 3.31 6.09 29.27
N GLU A 140 2.66 5.96 30.43
CA GLU A 140 3.10 5.04 31.49
C GLU A 140 2.91 3.56 31.08
N SER A 141 2.00 3.28 30.16
CA SER A 141 1.79 1.93 29.63
C SER A 141 2.90 1.45 28.70
N ILE A 142 3.71 2.38 28.15
CA ILE A 142 4.77 2.06 27.18
C ILE A 142 6.05 1.75 27.95
N GLN A 143 6.26 0.46 28.20
CA GLN A 143 7.49 -0.03 28.86
C GLN A 143 8.62 -0.14 27.82
N ALA A 144 9.67 0.68 28.00
CA ALA A 144 10.88 0.65 27.20
C ALA A 144 12.10 0.81 28.14
N ALA A 145 13.15 0.05 27.88
CA ALA A 145 14.44 0.29 28.49
C ALA A 145 15.15 1.37 27.68
N GLU A 146 15.35 2.54 28.30
CA GLU A 146 16.01 3.67 27.63
C GLU A 146 17.50 3.35 27.44
N PRO A 147 18.05 3.49 26.23
CA PRO A 147 19.50 3.43 26.03
C PRO A 147 20.19 4.61 26.69
N ASP A 148 21.40 4.37 27.20
CA ASP A 148 22.20 5.43 27.82
C ASP A 148 22.53 6.53 26.79
N ASN A 149 22.28 7.79 27.20
CA ASN A 149 22.59 8.99 26.42
C ASN A 149 21.94 9.02 25.01
N ALA A 150 20.76 8.41 24.85
CA ALA A 150 19.98 8.56 23.60
C ALA A 150 19.47 9.99 23.46
N GLU A 151 19.57 10.52 22.24
CA GLU A 151 19.10 11.86 21.89
C GLU A 151 18.00 11.76 20.83
N TYR A 152 16.98 12.64 20.92
CA TYR A 152 15.82 12.64 20.05
C TYR A 152 15.61 14.03 19.46
N TYR A 153 15.39 14.11 18.15
CA TYR A 153 15.22 15.36 17.42
C TYR A 153 14.03 15.30 16.48
N LEU A 154 13.30 16.41 16.37
CA LEU A 154 12.32 16.66 15.35
C LEU A 154 12.93 17.64 14.34
N GLU A 155 13.20 17.19 13.12
CA GLU A 155 13.78 17.97 12.04
C GLU A 155 12.78 18.03 10.86
N GLY A 156 11.98 19.11 10.80
CA GLY A 156 10.90 19.21 9.83
C GLY A 156 9.78 18.19 10.12
N GLU A 157 9.63 17.21 9.25
CA GLU A 157 8.68 16.10 9.37
C GLU A 157 9.34 14.77 9.81
N ASP A 158 10.64 14.79 10.11
CA ASP A 158 11.43 13.63 10.49
C ASP A 158 11.65 13.62 12.00
N TYR A 159 11.33 12.51 12.65
CA TYR A 159 11.65 12.28 14.07
C TYR A 159 12.78 11.26 14.18
N LEU A 160 13.92 11.68 14.73
CA LEU A 160 15.19 10.99 14.68
C LEU A 160 15.65 10.60 16.09
N MET A 161 16.32 9.44 16.20
CA MET A 161 16.95 8.96 17.42
C MET A 161 18.43 8.67 17.16
N TYR A 162 19.31 9.23 17.98
CA TYR A 162 20.75 9.04 17.93
C TYR A 162 21.25 8.32 19.18
N LEU A 163 22.34 7.57 19.02
CA LEU A 163 23.12 6.99 20.10
C LEU A 163 24.58 7.48 19.96
N PRO A 164 25.33 7.69 21.08
CA PRO A 164 26.65 8.32 21.07
C PRO A 164 27.70 7.61 20.22
N GLU A 165 27.57 6.31 20.02
CA GLU A 165 28.49 5.49 19.24
C GLU A 165 28.20 5.44 17.74
N TYR A 166 27.15 6.16 17.27
CA TYR A 166 26.72 6.18 15.88
C TYR A 166 26.73 7.63 15.35
N GLU A 167 27.24 7.82 14.13
CA GLU A 167 27.25 9.13 13.44
C GLU A 167 25.89 9.44 12.81
N GLU A 168 25.14 8.41 12.39
CA GLU A 168 23.83 8.52 11.76
C GLU A 168 22.71 8.15 12.74
N PRO A 169 21.46 8.58 12.50
CA PRO A 169 20.33 8.18 13.33
C PRO A 169 20.14 6.67 13.30
N VAL A 170 20.02 6.07 14.49
CA VAL A 170 19.83 4.62 14.63
C VAL A 170 18.39 4.19 14.49
N ALA A 171 17.45 5.12 14.62
CA ALA A 171 16.04 4.91 14.36
C ALA A 171 15.38 6.23 13.96
N LEU A 172 14.35 6.14 13.13
CA LEU A 172 13.62 7.32 12.66
C LEU A 172 12.19 6.96 12.28
N LEU A 173 11.37 7.97 12.14
CA LEU A 173 10.04 7.91 11.52
C LEU A 173 9.77 9.24 10.80
N TYR A 174 8.86 9.19 9.85
CA TYR A 174 8.40 10.35 9.09
C TYR A 174 6.95 10.67 9.41
N LEU A 175 6.62 11.95 9.27
CA LEU A 175 5.28 12.50 9.49
C LEU A 175 4.75 13.11 8.20
N ASP A 176 3.48 12.92 7.92
CA ASP A 176 2.75 13.63 6.86
C ASP A 176 1.47 14.20 7.48
N THR A 177 1.44 15.52 7.63
CA THR A 177 0.36 16.22 8.32
C THR A 177 -0.78 16.54 7.37
N GLN A 178 -1.93 15.96 7.65
CA GLN A 178 -3.18 16.20 6.96
C GLN A 178 -4.11 17.10 7.79
N ASN A 179 -5.21 17.57 7.20
CA ASN A 179 -6.15 18.47 7.91
C ASN A 179 -6.81 17.83 9.14
N THR A 180 -6.98 16.51 9.18
CA THR A 180 -7.75 15.80 10.22
C THR A 180 -6.95 14.75 10.97
N PHE A 181 -5.75 14.40 10.51
CA PHE A 181 -4.85 13.41 11.12
C PHE A 181 -3.39 13.68 10.73
N VAL A 182 -2.47 13.01 11.42
CA VAL A 182 -1.05 12.94 10.99
C VAL A 182 -0.71 11.49 10.68
N ASN A 183 -0.24 11.25 9.48
CA ASN A 183 0.24 9.94 9.05
C ASN A 183 1.68 9.73 9.51
N VAL A 184 1.93 8.63 10.23
CA VAL A 184 3.26 8.19 10.65
C VAL A 184 3.71 7.09 9.69
N TYR A 185 4.84 7.27 9.03
CA TYR A 185 5.31 6.31 8.03
C TYR A 185 6.83 6.14 8.09
N GLY A 186 7.37 5.16 7.35
CA GLY A 186 8.81 4.93 7.24
C GLY A 186 9.51 4.64 8.57
N VAL A 187 8.80 4.07 9.57
CA VAL A 187 9.41 3.74 10.87
C VAL A 187 10.54 2.74 10.67
N PHE A 188 11.74 3.18 10.96
CA PHE A 188 12.97 2.44 10.75
C PHE A 188 13.77 2.28 12.05
N VAL A 189 14.47 1.18 12.19
CA VAL A 189 15.49 0.92 13.21
C VAL A 189 16.64 0.16 12.55
N ASP A 190 17.89 0.55 12.83
CA ASP A 190 19.08 -0.17 12.35
C ASP A 190 18.98 -1.67 12.71
N GLU A 191 19.21 -2.53 11.73
CA GLU A 191 19.07 -4.00 11.88
C GLU A 191 19.89 -4.56 13.04
N LYS A 192 21.10 -4.00 13.31
CA LYS A 192 21.98 -4.40 14.40
C LYS A 192 21.38 -4.12 15.77
N LEU A 193 20.35 -3.28 15.82
CA LEU A 193 19.65 -2.87 17.04
C LEU A 193 18.23 -3.47 17.14
N HIS A 194 17.84 -4.33 16.20
CA HIS A 194 16.59 -5.04 16.29
C HIS A 194 16.50 -5.90 17.56
N GLY A 195 15.30 -6.01 18.12
CA GLY A 195 15.06 -6.80 19.34
C GLY A 195 15.53 -6.16 20.64
N LYS A 196 16.25 -5.02 20.61
CA LYS A 196 16.79 -4.32 21.79
C LYS A 196 15.84 -3.25 22.36
N GLY A 197 14.63 -3.12 21.85
CA GLY A 197 13.65 -2.15 22.34
C GLY A 197 13.75 -0.74 21.75
N ILE A 198 14.71 -0.47 20.84
CA ILE A 198 14.97 0.84 20.25
C ILE A 198 13.72 1.43 19.58
N GLY A 199 12.99 0.65 18.77
CA GLY A 199 11.74 1.11 18.16
C GLY A 199 10.66 1.49 19.18
N THR A 200 10.64 0.83 20.37
CA THR A 200 9.73 1.21 21.44
C THR A 200 10.16 2.53 22.10
N CYS A 201 11.47 2.75 22.28
CA CYS A 201 11.99 4.02 22.78
C CYS A 201 11.68 5.17 21.81
N LEU A 202 11.97 5.00 20.50
CA LEU A 202 11.65 5.98 19.49
C LEU A 202 10.17 6.38 19.56
N MET A 203 9.26 5.41 19.46
CA MET A 203 7.81 5.65 19.49
C MET A 203 7.35 6.29 20.79
N LYS A 204 7.87 5.87 21.95
CA LYS A 204 7.52 6.43 23.26
C LYS A 204 7.87 7.92 23.34
N HIS A 205 9.09 8.30 22.93
CA HIS A 205 9.54 9.68 22.94
C HIS A 205 8.75 10.52 21.92
N PHE A 206 8.62 10.03 20.69
CA PHE A 206 7.81 10.68 19.67
C PHE A 206 6.37 10.96 20.16
N LEU A 207 5.67 9.97 20.66
CA LEU A 207 4.30 10.10 21.13
C LEU A 207 4.16 11.09 22.30
N LYS A 208 5.12 11.08 23.22
CA LYS A 208 5.19 12.05 24.33
C LYS A 208 5.33 13.46 23.80
N ASP A 209 6.29 13.69 22.91
CA ASP A 209 6.58 15.02 22.37
C ASP A 209 5.42 15.53 21.50
N TYR A 210 4.90 14.68 20.63
CA TYR A 210 3.78 15.00 19.77
C TYR A 210 2.52 15.38 20.57
N PHE A 211 2.07 14.56 21.49
CA PHE A 211 0.84 14.84 22.25
C PHE A 211 0.98 15.93 23.33
N ASN A 212 2.18 16.39 23.60
CA ASN A 212 2.40 17.60 24.39
C ASN A 212 2.01 18.87 23.63
N ILE A 213 2.20 18.91 22.32
CA ILE A 213 2.01 20.11 21.49
C ILE A 213 0.84 19.99 20.50
N ALA A 214 0.38 18.79 20.17
CA ALA A 214 -0.65 18.54 19.19
C ALA A 214 -1.77 17.63 19.76
N SER A 215 -2.88 17.54 19.01
CA SER A 215 -4.03 16.73 19.39
C SER A 215 -4.70 16.01 18.22
N LEU A 216 -4.22 16.19 16.99
CA LEU A 216 -4.72 15.41 15.86
C LEU A 216 -4.43 13.92 16.08
N PRO A 217 -5.32 13.02 15.67
CA PRO A 217 -5.07 11.60 15.73
C PRO A 217 -3.87 11.22 14.84
N LEU A 218 -3.08 10.28 15.33
CA LEU A 218 -2.02 9.64 14.56
C LEU A 218 -2.58 8.42 13.86
N VAL A 219 -2.25 8.23 12.58
CA VAL A 219 -2.61 7.04 11.81
C VAL A 219 -1.34 6.44 11.18
N LEU A 220 -1.35 5.15 10.95
CA LEU A 220 -0.29 4.45 10.22
C LEU A 220 -0.85 3.18 9.55
N ASN A 221 -0.20 2.79 8.45
CA ASN A 221 -0.47 1.52 7.78
C ASN A 221 0.59 0.48 8.15
N VAL A 222 0.17 -0.76 8.35
CA VAL A 222 1.08 -1.87 8.63
C VAL A 222 0.53 -3.20 8.10
N THR A 223 1.37 -3.91 7.35
CA THR A 223 1.02 -5.26 6.91
C THR A 223 1.04 -6.26 8.06
N SER A 224 0.07 -7.17 8.09
CA SER A 224 0.01 -8.26 9.07
C SER A 224 1.22 -9.21 9.02
N ARG A 225 1.99 -9.17 7.93
CA ARG A 225 3.26 -9.91 7.76
C ARG A 225 4.37 -9.33 8.65
N ASN A 226 4.39 -8.01 8.89
CA ASN A 226 5.35 -7.36 9.77
C ASN A 226 4.94 -7.50 11.25
N LYS A 227 5.12 -8.71 11.81
CA LYS A 227 4.73 -9.02 13.19
C LYS A 227 5.41 -8.13 14.22
N ALA A 228 6.66 -7.71 13.97
CA ALA A 228 7.42 -6.85 14.87
C ALA A 228 6.80 -5.44 14.95
N ALA A 229 6.49 -4.83 13.81
CA ALA A 229 5.84 -3.52 13.75
C ALA A 229 4.42 -3.57 14.34
N VAL A 230 3.63 -4.60 14.01
CA VAL A 230 2.29 -4.81 14.61
C VAL A 230 2.36 -4.88 16.13
N ALA A 231 3.33 -5.63 16.69
CA ALA A 231 3.52 -5.73 18.13
C ALA A 231 3.97 -4.38 18.75
N LEU A 232 4.87 -3.66 18.07
CA LEU A 232 5.34 -2.34 18.47
C LEU A 232 4.16 -1.35 18.58
N TYR A 233 3.37 -1.21 17.53
CA TYR A 233 2.27 -0.22 17.49
C TYR A 233 1.19 -0.55 18.52
N LYS A 234 0.80 -1.82 18.67
CA LYS A 234 -0.12 -2.25 19.74
C LYS A 234 0.41 -1.93 21.13
N LYS A 235 1.71 -2.15 21.38
CA LYS A 235 2.37 -1.80 22.66
C LYS A 235 2.36 -0.29 22.91
N CYS A 236 2.40 0.52 21.86
CA CYS A 236 2.32 1.97 21.93
C CYS A 236 0.88 2.52 22.05
N GLY A 237 -0.13 1.65 22.05
CA GLY A 237 -1.53 2.02 22.24
C GLY A 237 -2.32 2.25 20.95
N PHE A 238 -1.73 2.03 19.78
CA PHE A 238 -2.47 2.07 18.52
C PHE A 238 -3.49 0.94 18.46
N ALA A 239 -4.69 1.28 18.00
CA ALA A 239 -5.79 0.33 17.77
C ALA A 239 -6.10 0.22 16.26
N GLU A 240 -6.58 -0.93 15.85
CA GLU A 240 -7.07 -1.15 14.49
C GLU A 240 -8.32 -0.30 14.25
N ALA A 241 -8.24 0.63 13.29
CA ALA A 241 -9.37 1.43 12.83
C ALA A 241 -10.08 0.76 11.65
N SER A 242 -9.30 0.19 10.73
CA SER A 242 -9.80 -0.60 9.60
C SER A 242 -8.72 -1.54 9.08
N ARG A 243 -9.07 -2.41 8.14
CA ARG A 243 -8.13 -3.27 7.43
C ARG A 243 -8.59 -3.54 6.01
N ILE A 244 -7.62 -3.79 5.15
CA ILE A 244 -7.80 -4.31 3.80
C ILE A 244 -7.33 -5.77 3.78
N GLU A 245 -8.12 -6.65 3.15
CA GLU A 245 -7.74 -8.05 2.94
C GLU A 245 -7.08 -8.18 1.56
N TYR A 246 -5.89 -8.74 1.52
CA TYR A 246 -5.23 -9.12 0.27
C TYR A 246 -5.44 -10.61 0.03
N HIS A 247 -5.94 -10.95 -1.15
CA HIS A 247 -6.23 -12.31 -1.57
C HIS A 247 -5.33 -12.74 -2.71
N TYR A 248 -4.99 -14.02 -2.75
CA TYR A 248 -4.39 -14.61 -3.94
C TYR A 248 -5.36 -14.56 -5.12
N ILE A 249 -4.85 -14.28 -6.30
CA ILE A 249 -5.63 -14.26 -7.54
C ILE A 249 -5.28 -15.49 -8.37
N ASN A 250 -6.27 -16.34 -8.59
CA ASN A 250 -6.13 -17.56 -9.37
C ASN A 250 -6.32 -17.26 -10.86
N CYS A 251 -5.21 -17.17 -11.59
CA CYS A 251 -5.20 -17.20 -13.05
C CYS A 251 -4.87 -18.63 -13.50
N SER A 252 -5.89 -19.44 -13.75
CA SER A 252 -5.67 -20.70 -14.48
C SER A 252 -5.63 -20.39 -15.98
N ASP A 253 -4.61 -20.90 -16.66
CA ASP A 253 -4.60 -20.99 -18.12
C ASP A 253 -5.76 -21.92 -18.53
N ASN A 254 -6.87 -21.35 -19.02
CA ASN A 254 -7.91 -22.06 -19.74
C ASN A 254 -7.78 -21.78 -21.22
#